data_4ac69d15d10423777549798b5d9f639d
#
_entry.id   4ac69d15d10423777549798b5d9f639d
#
_cell.length_a   1.000
_cell.length_b   1.000
_cell.length_c   1.000
_cell.angle_alpha   90.00
_cell.angle_beta   90.00
_cell.angle_gamma   90.00
#
_symmetry.space_group_name_H-M   'P 1'
#
loop_
_entity.id
_entity.type
_entity.pdbx_description
1 polymer ?
#
loop_
_entity_poly.entity_id
_entity_poly.type
_entity_poly.pdbx_seq_one_letter_code
_entity_poly.pdbx_strand_id
1 'polypeptide(L)'
;MPEISSYTVNFGPQHPAAHGVLRLVLEMDGEVVRHADPHIGLLHRATEKLAETKPFNQSIGYMDRLDYVSMMCNEHAYVLAIEKLLGIKPPERAQYIRVMFDEITRILNHLLWIGAHGLDVGAMTVFLYAFKEREELMDCYEAVSGARMHATYYRPGGVYRDLPERMPKYRESEFRNDKELKRMNADREGSMLDFIEAFCDRFVGTIEEIETLLTDNRIWKQRLVDVAVVSPERALQLGFTGPMLRGSGIEWDLRRKQPYEVYDRMDFDIPVGRTGDCYDRYLVRMEELRQSVRIIRQCIEWLRRNGGPVMLTDHKVVPPSREEMKDDMESLIHHFKLFTEGYCTPPGEVYASVEAPKGEFGAYIVSDGANKPYRLKLRAPGFAHMAAMDEMVRGHMLADVVTVMGTMDIVFGEVDR
;
A
#
# COMPACT_ATOMS: atom_id res chain seq x y z
N MET A 1 -47.73 -21.07 -7.76
CA MET A 1 -47.16 -19.71 -7.65
C MET A 1 -46.22 -19.57 -8.81
N PRO A 2 -46.13 -18.43 -9.51
CA PRO A 2 -45.07 -18.25 -10.49
C PRO A 2 -43.73 -18.32 -9.73
N GLU A 3 -42.85 -19.22 -10.13
CA GLU A 3 -41.49 -19.24 -9.66
C GLU A 3 -40.81 -17.92 -10.09
N ILE A 4 -40.46 -17.07 -9.13
CA ILE A 4 -39.64 -15.90 -9.42
C ILE A 4 -38.24 -16.46 -9.69
N SER A 5 -37.91 -16.62 -10.96
CA SER A 5 -36.64 -17.23 -11.38
C SER A 5 -35.48 -16.23 -11.42
N SER A 6 -35.76 -14.93 -11.50
CA SER A 6 -34.72 -13.89 -11.50
C SER A 6 -35.21 -12.61 -10.82
N TYR A 7 -34.30 -11.97 -10.09
CA TYR A 7 -34.54 -10.67 -9.45
C TYR A 7 -33.20 -9.89 -9.33
N THR A 8 -33.32 -8.59 -9.19
CA THR A 8 -32.15 -7.72 -9.07
C THR A 8 -31.98 -7.25 -7.64
N VAL A 9 -30.74 -7.32 -7.12
CA VAL A 9 -30.35 -6.84 -5.78
C VAL A 9 -29.32 -5.73 -5.92
N ASN A 10 -29.50 -4.63 -5.18
CA ASN A 10 -28.44 -3.66 -4.98
C ASN A 10 -27.64 -4.03 -3.73
N PHE A 11 -26.39 -4.43 -3.93
CA PHE A 11 -25.44 -4.69 -2.87
C PHE A 11 -24.58 -3.42 -2.65
N GLY A 12 -24.80 -2.71 -1.55
CA GLY A 12 -24.21 -1.40 -1.30
C GLY A 12 -24.93 -0.23 -2.00
N PRO A 13 -24.46 1.02 -1.81
CA PRO A 13 -23.23 1.39 -1.08
C PRO A 13 -23.32 1.26 0.45
N GLN A 14 -24.51 1.29 1.04
CA GLN A 14 -24.70 1.14 2.48
C GLN A 14 -24.72 -0.37 2.83
N HIS A 15 -23.54 -0.96 2.83
CA HIS A 15 -23.32 -2.34 3.26
C HIS A 15 -21.86 -2.46 3.78
N PRO A 16 -21.60 -3.14 4.91
CA PRO A 16 -20.23 -3.23 5.47
C PRO A 16 -19.20 -3.77 4.47
N ALA A 17 -19.53 -4.83 3.74
CA ALA A 17 -18.65 -5.44 2.75
C ALA A 17 -18.54 -4.64 1.44
N ALA A 18 -19.35 -3.61 1.20
CA ALA A 18 -19.26 -2.71 0.05
C ALA A 18 -18.35 -1.49 0.30
N HIS A 19 -17.59 -1.49 1.39
CA HIS A 19 -16.67 -0.42 1.80
C HIS A 19 -17.31 0.98 1.86
N GLY A 20 -18.67 1.05 1.91
CA GLY A 20 -19.44 2.27 1.98
C GLY A 20 -19.59 3.05 0.68
N VAL A 21 -18.94 2.64 -0.41
CA VAL A 21 -18.83 3.39 -1.68
C VAL A 21 -19.02 2.54 -2.93
N LEU A 22 -19.12 1.23 -2.83
CA LEU A 22 -19.46 0.37 -3.97
C LEU A 22 -20.96 0.17 -4.06
N ARG A 23 -21.54 0.43 -5.22
CA ARG A 23 -22.84 -0.06 -5.59
C ARG A 23 -22.67 -1.21 -6.56
N LEU A 24 -23.02 -2.42 -6.15
CA LEU A 24 -22.97 -3.60 -7.00
C LEU A 24 -24.40 -4.03 -7.32
N VAL A 25 -24.77 -4.00 -8.58
CA VAL A 25 -26.06 -4.47 -9.05
C VAL A 25 -25.94 -5.94 -9.43
N LEU A 26 -26.64 -6.80 -8.69
CA LEU A 26 -26.59 -8.25 -8.89
C LEU A 26 -27.89 -8.73 -9.53
N GLU A 27 -27.79 -9.49 -10.61
CA GLU A 27 -28.89 -10.29 -11.15
C GLU A 27 -28.81 -11.70 -10.55
N MET A 28 -29.84 -12.09 -9.85
CA MET A 28 -29.89 -13.33 -9.06
C MET A 28 -30.88 -14.34 -9.66
N ASP A 29 -30.52 -15.61 -9.56
CA ASP A 29 -31.40 -16.74 -9.75
C ASP A 29 -31.47 -17.56 -8.47
N GLY A 30 -32.49 -17.32 -7.65
CA GLY A 30 -32.47 -17.75 -6.27
C GLY A 30 -31.30 -17.11 -5.52
N GLU A 31 -30.37 -17.90 -4.98
CA GLU A 31 -29.17 -17.42 -4.28
C GLU A 31 -27.93 -17.34 -5.19
N VAL A 32 -28.03 -17.76 -6.44
CA VAL A 32 -26.92 -17.80 -7.39
C VAL A 32 -26.84 -16.52 -8.20
N VAL A 33 -25.63 -15.93 -8.28
CA VAL A 33 -25.35 -14.73 -9.10
C VAL A 33 -25.26 -15.11 -10.57
N ARG A 34 -26.08 -14.49 -11.42
CA ARG A 34 -26.02 -14.61 -12.88
C ARG A 34 -25.15 -13.53 -13.51
N HIS A 35 -25.25 -12.32 -12.98
CA HIS A 35 -24.50 -11.16 -13.47
C HIS A 35 -24.25 -10.16 -12.35
N ALA A 36 -23.09 -9.51 -12.38
CA ALA A 36 -22.73 -8.48 -11.44
C ALA A 36 -22.21 -7.24 -12.18
N ASP A 37 -22.87 -6.10 -11.97
CA ASP A 37 -22.50 -4.82 -12.56
C ASP A 37 -21.97 -3.87 -11.48
N PRO A 38 -20.63 -3.67 -11.39
CA PRO A 38 -20.02 -2.80 -10.40
C PRO A 38 -20.09 -1.33 -10.81
N HIS A 39 -20.80 -0.54 -10.06
CA HIS A 39 -20.86 0.92 -10.19
C HIS A 39 -19.84 1.57 -9.25
N ILE A 40 -18.76 2.06 -9.82
CA ILE A 40 -17.70 2.79 -9.14
C ILE A 40 -17.86 4.31 -9.36
N GLY A 41 -17.07 5.13 -8.66
CA GLY A 41 -17.05 6.58 -8.82
C GLY A 41 -17.62 7.35 -7.63
N LEU A 42 -18.21 6.71 -6.63
CA LEU A 42 -18.75 7.40 -5.45
C LEU A 42 -17.66 8.05 -4.58
N LEU A 43 -16.40 7.63 -4.74
CA LEU A 43 -15.22 8.24 -4.09
C LEU A 43 -14.32 8.96 -5.11
N HIS A 44 -14.81 9.29 -6.29
CA HIS A 44 -14.04 10.03 -7.29
C HIS A 44 -13.81 11.47 -6.83
N ARG A 45 -12.55 11.83 -6.65
CA ARG A 45 -12.12 13.14 -6.14
C ARG A 45 -11.29 13.93 -7.15
N ALA A 46 -11.24 13.46 -8.39
CA ALA A 46 -10.45 14.05 -9.48
C ALA A 46 -8.96 14.22 -9.13
N THR A 47 -8.36 13.26 -8.42
CA THR A 47 -6.99 13.35 -7.90
C THR A 47 -5.97 13.60 -9.02
N GLU A 48 -6.10 12.92 -10.16
CA GLU A 48 -5.24 13.15 -11.33
C GLU A 48 -5.33 14.62 -11.78
N LYS A 49 -6.54 15.16 -11.88
CA LYS A 49 -6.75 16.55 -12.32
C LYS A 49 -6.34 17.59 -11.29
N LEU A 50 -6.53 17.31 -10.01
CA LEU A 50 -6.05 18.18 -8.94
C LEU A 50 -4.51 18.26 -8.92
N ALA A 51 -3.83 17.15 -9.11
CA ALA A 51 -2.37 17.12 -9.19
C ALA A 51 -1.83 17.95 -10.37
N GLU A 52 -2.54 17.97 -11.51
CA GLU A 52 -2.19 18.81 -12.68
C GLU A 52 -2.30 20.33 -12.41
N THR A 53 -3.00 20.73 -11.35
CA THR A 53 -3.16 22.15 -10.96
C THR A 53 -2.13 22.63 -9.94
N LYS A 54 -1.37 21.71 -9.34
CA LYS A 54 -0.43 21.96 -8.25
C LYS A 54 1.00 21.70 -8.68
N PRO A 55 1.98 22.41 -8.10
CA PRO A 55 3.39 22.07 -8.26
C PRO A 55 3.69 20.63 -7.85
N PHE A 56 4.69 20.02 -8.47
CA PHE A 56 5.08 18.62 -8.23
C PHE A 56 5.28 18.30 -6.74
N ASN A 57 5.92 19.18 -5.98
CA ASN A 57 6.18 18.98 -4.56
C ASN A 57 4.91 19.07 -3.68
N GLN A 58 3.88 19.76 -4.13
CA GLN A 58 2.61 19.91 -3.38
C GLN A 58 1.62 18.78 -3.69
N SER A 59 1.73 18.14 -4.83
CA SER A 59 0.82 17.08 -5.27
C SER A 59 1.13 15.70 -4.69
N ILE A 60 2.30 15.50 -4.07
CA ILE A 60 2.68 14.23 -3.43
C ILE A 60 1.64 13.80 -2.39
N GLY A 61 1.14 14.75 -1.58
CA GLY A 61 0.13 14.46 -0.56
C GLY A 61 -1.21 13.92 -1.10
N TYR A 62 -1.51 14.07 -2.38
CA TYR A 62 -2.67 13.43 -2.98
C TYR A 62 -2.48 11.92 -3.18
N MET A 63 -1.24 11.47 -3.36
CA MET A 63 -0.92 10.06 -3.59
C MET A 63 -1.26 9.20 -2.38
N ASP A 64 -0.95 9.68 -1.18
CA ASP A 64 -1.28 8.98 0.08
C ASP A 64 -2.76 8.65 0.23
N ARG A 65 -3.61 9.43 -0.38
CA ARG A 65 -5.07 9.34 -0.25
C ARG A 65 -5.73 8.50 -1.34
N LEU A 66 -4.95 7.92 -2.22
CA LEU A 66 -5.41 6.98 -3.25
C LEU A 66 -5.67 5.62 -2.60
N ASP A 67 -4.67 4.80 -2.45
CA ASP A 67 -4.75 3.66 -1.57
C ASP A 67 -4.34 4.10 -0.15
N TYR A 68 -5.30 4.51 0.66
CA TYR A 68 -5.08 5.00 2.02
C TYR A 68 -4.69 3.89 3.02
N VAL A 69 -4.42 2.70 2.53
CA VAL A 69 -3.86 1.58 3.29
C VAL A 69 -2.39 1.35 2.95
N SER A 70 -1.96 1.73 1.74
CA SER A 70 -0.59 1.55 1.22
C SER A 70 0.08 2.88 0.89
N MET A 71 0.00 3.86 1.78
CA MET A 71 0.31 5.26 1.54
C MET A 71 1.71 5.47 0.95
N MET A 72 2.76 4.97 1.62
CA MET A 72 4.14 5.23 1.18
C MET A 72 4.49 4.56 -0.16
N CYS A 73 3.88 3.42 -0.50
CA CYS A 73 4.06 2.82 -1.84
C CYS A 73 3.50 3.72 -2.95
N ASN A 74 2.37 4.42 -2.68
CA ASN A 74 1.78 5.36 -3.64
C ASN A 74 2.68 6.59 -3.85
N GLU A 75 3.20 7.17 -2.74
CA GLU A 75 4.19 8.25 -2.79
C GLU A 75 5.39 7.82 -3.63
N HIS A 76 5.88 6.59 -3.40
CA HIS A 76 7.07 6.05 -4.04
C HIS A 76 6.95 6.04 -5.57
N ALA A 77 5.86 5.51 -6.11
CA ALA A 77 5.65 5.47 -7.56
C ALA A 77 5.68 6.88 -8.19
N TYR A 78 5.04 7.84 -7.53
CA TYR A 78 5.01 9.22 -8.00
C TYR A 78 6.38 9.90 -7.90
N VAL A 79 7.07 9.74 -6.78
CA VAL A 79 8.42 10.29 -6.57
C VAL A 79 9.42 9.69 -7.55
N LEU A 80 9.40 8.36 -7.79
CA LEU A 80 10.23 7.72 -8.81
C LEU A 80 9.99 8.26 -10.22
N ALA A 81 8.73 8.57 -10.57
CA ALA A 81 8.41 9.16 -11.86
C ALA A 81 9.02 10.57 -11.98
N ILE A 82 8.94 11.39 -10.94
CA ILE A 82 9.56 12.72 -10.91
C ILE A 82 11.09 12.61 -10.99
N GLU A 83 11.70 11.70 -10.22
CA GLU A 83 13.14 11.48 -10.23
C GLU A 83 13.64 11.03 -11.61
N LYS A 84 12.90 10.18 -12.31
CA LYS A 84 13.19 9.80 -13.68
C LYS A 84 13.13 10.99 -14.65
N LEU A 85 12.11 11.88 -14.49
CA LEU A 85 12.02 13.11 -15.30
C LEU A 85 13.18 14.07 -15.05
N LEU A 86 13.58 14.23 -13.78
CA LEU A 86 14.69 15.09 -13.39
C LEU A 86 16.07 14.47 -13.70
N GLY A 87 16.13 13.17 -13.97
CA GLY A 87 17.40 12.45 -14.16
C GLY A 87 18.24 12.35 -12.87
N ILE A 88 17.61 12.38 -11.71
CA ILE A 88 18.28 12.32 -10.40
C ILE A 88 18.11 10.94 -9.75
N LYS A 89 19.05 10.58 -8.89
CA LYS A 89 19.00 9.36 -8.09
C LYS A 89 19.20 9.70 -6.62
N PRO A 90 18.33 9.23 -5.71
CA PRO A 90 18.47 9.50 -4.29
C PRO A 90 19.72 8.82 -3.69
N PRO A 91 20.26 9.33 -2.57
CA PRO A 91 21.34 8.69 -1.85
C PRO A 91 21.01 7.26 -1.43
N GLU A 92 22.03 6.40 -1.35
CA GLU A 92 21.83 4.98 -1.07
C GLU A 92 21.13 4.73 0.26
N ARG A 93 21.46 5.50 1.31
CA ARG A 93 20.77 5.42 2.60
C ARG A 93 19.26 5.70 2.47
N ALA A 94 18.87 6.68 1.67
CA ALA A 94 17.46 6.97 1.40
C ALA A 94 16.76 5.82 0.69
N GLN A 95 17.44 5.16 -0.26
CA GLN A 95 16.90 4.01 -0.97
C GLN A 95 16.59 2.84 -0.02
N TYR A 96 17.51 2.52 0.92
CA TYR A 96 17.28 1.49 1.94
C TYR A 96 16.13 1.85 2.89
N ILE A 97 16.01 3.13 3.27
CA ILE A 97 14.89 3.60 4.10
C ILE A 97 13.56 3.45 3.34
N ARG A 98 13.52 3.81 2.06
CA ARG A 98 12.30 3.66 1.22
C ARG A 98 11.90 2.18 1.11
N VAL A 99 12.82 1.29 0.80
CA VAL A 99 12.56 -0.14 0.70
C VAL A 99 12.05 -0.71 2.04
N MET A 100 12.66 -0.31 3.15
CA MET A 100 12.20 -0.73 4.48
C MET A 100 10.76 -0.28 4.76
N PHE A 101 10.43 0.96 4.44
CA PHE A 101 9.07 1.48 4.65
C PHE A 101 8.05 0.97 3.62
N ASP A 102 8.46 0.63 2.40
CA ASP A 102 7.58 -0.06 1.45
C ASP A 102 7.16 -1.43 1.99
N GLU A 103 8.08 -2.17 2.61
CA GLU A 103 7.75 -3.47 3.19
C GLU A 103 6.97 -3.34 4.51
N ILE A 104 7.22 -2.32 5.34
CA ILE A 104 6.35 -1.97 6.48
C ILE A 104 4.94 -1.65 5.98
N THR A 105 4.82 -0.90 4.90
CA THR A 105 3.54 -0.58 4.25
C THR A 105 2.82 -1.84 3.76
N ARG A 106 3.58 -2.80 3.20
CA ARG A 106 3.02 -4.10 2.78
C ARG A 106 2.46 -4.88 3.96
N ILE A 107 3.18 -4.93 5.08
CA ILE A 107 2.68 -5.55 6.31
C ILE A 107 1.41 -4.85 6.80
N LEU A 108 1.42 -3.50 6.86
CA LEU A 108 0.25 -2.71 7.25
C LEU A 108 -0.98 -3.00 6.38
N ASN A 109 -0.78 -3.13 5.07
CA ASN A 109 -1.86 -3.46 4.14
C ASN A 109 -2.40 -4.87 4.37
N HIS A 110 -1.52 -5.86 4.41
CA HIS A 110 -1.95 -7.25 4.56
C HIS A 110 -2.60 -7.53 5.92
N LEU A 111 -2.19 -6.82 6.97
CA LEU A 111 -2.86 -6.89 8.27
C LEU A 111 -4.28 -6.32 8.23
N LEU A 112 -4.51 -5.19 7.55
CA LEU A 112 -5.84 -4.65 7.38
C LEU A 112 -6.68 -5.58 6.50
N TRP A 113 -6.11 -6.07 5.40
CA TRP A 113 -6.77 -6.97 4.49
C TRP A 113 -7.23 -8.26 5.20
N ILE A 114 -6.35 -8.96 5.92
CA ILE A 114 -6.72 -10.22 6.59
C ILE A 114 -7.73 -9.98 7.72
N GLY A 115 -7.62 -8.85 8.42
CA GLY A 115 -8.58 -8.44 9.44
C GLY A 115 -9.98 -8.24 8.84
N ALA A 116 -10.09 -7.44 7.79
CA ALA A 116 -11.36 -7.14 7.12
C ALA A 116 -11.94 -8.37 6.41
N HIS A 117 -11.14 -9.09 5.65
CA HIS A 117 -11.57 -10.31 4.94
C HIS A 117 -11.99 -11.42 5.92
N GLY A 118 -11.23 -11.59 7.02
CA GLY A 118 -11.61 -12.50 8.10
C GLY A 118 -12.94 -12.12 8.73
N LEU A 119 -13.17 -10.83 9.00
CA LEU A 119 -14.44 -10.33 9.52
C LEU A 119 -15.60 -10.61 8.57
N ASP A 120 -15.43 -10.39 7.28
CA ASP A 120 -16.43 -10.63 6.24
C ASP A 120 -16.84 -12.10 6.15
N VAL A 121 -15.91 -13.02 6.39
CA VAL A 121 -16.19 -14.47 6.42
C VAL A 121 -16.69 -14.93 7.81
N GLY A 122 -16.60 -14.09 8.86
CA GLY A 122 -17.10 -14.33 10.21
C GLY A 122 -16.03 -14.56 11.28
N ALA A 123 -14.73 -14.38 10.96
CA ALA A 123 -13.62 -14.52 11.90
C ALA A 123 -13.25 -13.18 12.57
N MET A 124 -14.16 -12.62 13.36
CA MET A 124 -14.00 -11.29 13.99
C MET A 124 -12.73 -11.15 14.84
N THR A 125 -12.30 -12.21 15.51
CA THR A 125 -11.13 -12.19 16.39
C THR A 125 -9.85 -11.80 15.64
N VAL A 126 -9.70 -12.27 14.41
CA VAL A 126 -8.53 -11.98 13.55
C VAL A 126 -8.37 -10.47 13.30
N PHE A 127 -9.49 -9.76 13.16
CA PHE A 127 -9.49 -8.31 13.03
C PHE A 127 -8.78 -7.62 14.20
N LEU A 128 -9.10 -8.03 15.44
CA LEU A 128 -8.50 -7.44 16.62
C LEU A 128 -7.00 -7.75 16.75
N TYR A 129 -6.59 -8.98 16.45
CA TYR A 129 -5.18 -9.36 16.43
C TYR A 129 -4.39 -8.57 15.39
N ALA A 130 -4.89 -8.50 14.16
CA ALA A 130 -4.24 -7.78 13.07
C ALA A 130 -4.10 -6.27 13.36
N PHE A 131 -5.13 -5.65 13.92
CA PHE A 131 -5.11 -4.21 14.23
C PHE A 131 -4.18 -3.86 15.39
N LYS A 132 -3.97 -4.75 16.34
CA LYS A 132 -2.98 -4.55 17.40
C LYS A 132 -1.56 -4.39 16.83
N GLU A 133 -1.16 -5.27 15.92
CA GLU A 133 0.18 -5.21 15.30
C GLU A 133 0.29 -4.01 14.33
N ARG A 134 -0.81 -3.69 13.65
CA ARG A 134 -0.88 -2.55 12.75
C ARG A 134 -0.66 -1.24 13.49
N GLU A 135 -1.16 -1.10 14.70
CA GLU A 135 -1.00 0.09 15.54
C GLU A 135 0.47 0.40 15.81
N GLU A 136 1.29 -0.61 16.14
CA GLU A 136 2.72 -0.42 16.40
C GLU A 136 3.49 0.06 15.15
N LEU A 137 3.13 -0.42 13.96
CA LEU A 137 3.76 0.03 12.72
C LEU A 137 3.33 1.45 12.31
N MET A 138 2.12 1.88 12.68
CA MET A 138 1.69 3.27 12.46
C MET A 138 2.49 4.24 13.34
N ASP A 139 2.99 3.81 14.50
CA ASP A 139 3.91 4.59 15.31
C ASP A 139 5.25 4.83 14.61
N CYS A 140 5.70 3.87 13.80
CA CYS A 140 6.88 4.05 12.95
C CYS A 140 6.67 5.16 11.91
N TYR A 141 5.48 5.21 11.30
CA TYR A 141 5.10 6.28 10.38
C TYR A 141 5.11 7.64 11.08
N GLU A 142 4.49 7.73 12.25
CA GLU A 142 4.45 8.95 13.05
C GLU A 142 5.86 9.40 13.46
N ALA A 143 6.73 8.47 13.82
CA ALA A 143 8.09 8.77 14.22
C ALA A 143 8.90 9.47 13.12
N VAL A 144 8.73 9.09 11.85
CA VAL A 144 9.48 9.67 10.72
C VAL A 144 8.79 10.87 10.07
N SER A 145 7.46 10.94 10.09
CA SER A 145 6.70 11.94 9.35
C SER A 145 5.90 12.90 10.22
N GLY A 146 5.58 12.51 11.44
CA GLY A 146 4.63 13.21 12.31
C GLY A 146 3.17 12.85 12.03
N ALA A 147 2.89 11.96 11.07
CA ALA A 147 1.55 11.52 10.71
C ALA A 147 1.46 9.99 10.77
N ARG A 148 0.39 9.47 11.37
CA ARG A 148 0.17 8.03 11.54
C ARG A 148 -0.17 7.29 10.24
N MET A 149 -0.74 7.99 9.26
CA MET A 149 -1.18 7.42 7.98
C MET A 149 -0.61 8.18 6.78
N HIS A 150 -1.09 9.37 6.49
CA HIS A 150 -0.72 10.16 5.32
C HIS A 150 0.59 10.90 5.58
N ALA A 151 1.70 10.22 5.35
CA ALA A 151 3.03 10.63 5.81
C ALA A 151 3.67 11.69 4.92
N THR A 152 3.48 11.62 3.61
CA THR A 152 4.19 12.43 2.61
C THR A 152 5.69 12.46 2.92
N TYR A 153 6.25 11.29 3.20
CA TYR A 153 7.60 11.12 3.70
C TYR A 153 8.64 11.05 2.58
N TYR A 154 8.29 10.41 1.46
CA TYR A 154 9.18 10.34 0.30
C TYR A 154 9.15 11.66 -0.45
N ARG A 155 10.34 12.11 -0.84
CA ARG A 155 10.54 13.37 -1.57
C ARG A 155 11.45 13.13 -2.76
N PRO A 156 11.26 13.83 -3.88
CA PRO A 156 12.23 13.78 -4.96
C PRO A 156 13.64 14.10 -4.46
N GLY A 157 14.55 13.16 -4.68
CA GLY A 157 15.92 13.24 -4.19
C GLY A 157 16.19 12.62 -2.82
N GLY A 158 15.20 11.95 -2.20
CA GLY A 158 15.40 11.21 -0.94
C GLY A 158 14.17 11.06 -0.07
N VAL A 159 14.32 11.22 1.24
CA VAL A 159 13.26 11.20 2.25
C VAL A 159 13.29 12.47 3.08
N TYR A 160 12.14 12.87 3.60
CA TYR A 160 11.97 14.16 4.31
C TYR A 160 12.99 14.38 5.46
N ARG A 161 13.31 13.34 6.21
CA ARG A 161 14.33 13.35 7.27
C ARG A 161 14.85 11.94 7.54
N ASP A 162 16.00 11.82 8.18
CA ASP A 162 16.56 10.54 8.61
C ASP A 162 15.70 9.89 9.72
N LEU A 163 15.96 8.62 9.95
CA LEU A 163 15.34 7.85 11.02
C LEU A 163 15.68 8.48 12.38
N PRO A 164 14.73 8.62 13.29
CA PRO A 164 15.00 9.15 14.60
C PRO A 164 15.91 8.20 15.41
N GLU A 165 16.87 8.79 16.13
CA GLU A 165 17.78 8.03 17.00
C GLU A 165 17.05 7.28 18.12
N ARG A 166 15.86 7.74 18.49
CA ARG A 166 15.01 7.13 19.52
C ARG A 166 13.55 7.18 19.09
N MET A 167 12.82 6.13 19.38
CA MET A 167 11.37 6.12 19.21
C MET A 167 10.72 7.15 20.15
N PRO A 168 9.75 7.95 19.65
CA PRO A 168 8.96 8.83 20.49
C PRO A 168 8.24 8.02 21.58
N LYS A 169 8.32 8.47 22.81
CA LYS A 169 7.60 7.87 23.95
C LYS A 169 6.19 8.44 24.03
N TYR A 170 5.25 7.59 24.40
CA TYR A 170 3.89 8.03 24.74
C TYR A 170 3.90 8.95 25.95
N ARG A 171 2.98 9.92 25.97
CA ARG A 171 2.81 10.89 27.05
C ARG A 171 1.88 10.34 28.13
N GLU A 172 2.04 10.80 29.37
CA GLU A 172 1.15 10.43 30.49
C GLU A 172 -0.34 10.72 30.21
N SER A 173 -0.60 11.79 29.45
CA SER A 173 -1.98 12.17 29.07
C SER A 173 -2.69 11.19 28.13
N GLU A 174 -1.95 10.28 27.49
CA GLU A 174 -2.47 9.33 26.50
C GLU A 174 -2.95 8.02 27.16
N PHE A 175 -2.57 7.77 28.40
CA PHE A 175 -2.90 6.55 29.13
C PHE A 175 -3.56 6.84 30.48
N ARG A 176 -4.54 6.03 30.83
CA ARG A 176 -5.24 6.13 32.14
C ARG A 176 -4.47 5.48 33.29
N ASN A 177 -3.43 4.71 32.99
CA ASN A 177 -2.72 3.88 33.95
C ASN A 177 -1.22 3.91 33.73
N ASP A 178 -0.46 4.33 34.74
CA ASP A 178 1.00 4.42 34.71
C ASP A 178 1.70 3.08 34.43
N LYS A 179 1.09 1.95 34.82
CA LYS A 179 1.67 0.63 34.53
C LYS A 179 1.58 0.29 33.06
N GLU A 180 0.48 0.66 32.41
CA GLU A 180 0.27 0.50 30.99
C GLU A 180 1.22 1.40 30.20
N LEU A 181 1.31 2.68 30.55
CA LEU A 181 2.25 3.62 29.97
C LEU A 181 3.71 3.12 30.05
N LYS A 182 4.13 2.63 31.23
CA LYS A 182 5.48 2.07 31.41
C LYS A 182 5.73 0.86 30.51
N ARG A 183 4.73 -0.04 30.40
CA ARG A 183 4.83 -1.21 29.53
C ARG A 183 4.96 -0.81 28.06
N MET A 184 4.11 0.10 27.59
CA MET A 184 4.12 0.57 26.21
C MET A 184 5.38 1.38 25.85
N ASN A 185 6.02 2.02 26.82
CA ASN A 185 7.27 2.74 26.62
C ASN A 185 8.53 1.88 26.80
N ALA A 186 8.43 0.67 27.32
CA ALA A 186 9.58 -0.21 27.53
C ALA A 186 10.27 -0.57 26.20
N ASP A 187 9.49 -0.89 25.17
CA ASP A 187 10.00 -1.22 23.85
C ASP A 187 10.49 0.00 23.05
N ARG A 188 10.34 1.22 23.60
CA ARG A 188 10.74 2.50 22.99
C ARG A 188 12.01 3.12 23.59
N GLU A 189 12.77 2.35 24.33
CA GLU A 189 14.03 2.83 24.95
C GLU A 189 15.21 2.85 23.96
N GLY A 190 15.16 2.02 22.91
CA GLY A 190 16.17 1.91 21.86
C GLY A 190 15.98 2.88 20.70
N SER A 191 16.79 2.67 19.67
CA SER A 191 16.63 3.34 18.37
C SER A 191 15.35 2.86 17.66
N MET A 192 14.94 3.62 16.64
CA MET A 192 13.83 3.18 15.79
C MET A 192 14.14 1.83 15.10
N LEU A 193 15.37 1.59 14.71
CA LEU A 193 15.78 0.31 14.11
C LEU A 193 15.65 -0.85 15.11
N ASP A 194 15.95 -0.62 16.38
CA ASP A 194 15.77 -1.64 17.44
C ASP A 194 14.28 -1.94 17.67
N PHE A 195 13.45 -0.92 17.61
CA PHE A 195 11.98 -1.09 17.72
C PHE A 195 11.42 -1.92 16.56
N ILE A 196 11.82 -1.61 15.31
CA ILE A 196 11.36 -2.35 14.12
C ILE A 196 11.89 -3.80 14.16
N GLU A 197 13.12 -4.01 14.61
CA GLU A 197 13.69 -5.36 14.74
C GLU A 197 12.95 -6.20 15.79
N ALA A 198 12.68 -5.61 16.97
CA ALA A 198 11.88 -6.27 18.01
C ALA A 198 10.45 -6.59 17.53
N PHE A 199 9.85 -5.71 16.74
CA PHE A 199 8.58 -6.00 16.06
C PHE A 199 8.72 -7.20 15.13
N CYS A 200 9.71 -7.23 14.24
CA CYS A 200 9.94 -8.32 13.30
C CYS A 200 10.15 -9.68 13.99
N ASP A 201 10.82 -9.69 15.15
CA ASP A 201 11.07 -10.91 15.91
C ASP A 201 9.79 -11.50 16.50
N ARG A 202 8.90 -10.64 16.98
CA ARG A 202 7.61 -11.00 17.54
C ARG A 202 6.57 -11.35 16.47
N PHE A 203 6.59 -10.61 15.36
CA PHE A 203 5.56 -10.66 14.34
C PHE A 203 5.47 -12.01 13.62
N VAL A 204 6.58 -12.74 13.50
CA VAL A 204 6.58 -14.11 12.95
C VAL A 204 5.64 -15.01 13.76
N GLY A 205 5.68 -14.92 15.09
CA GLY A 205 4.75 -15.65 15.96
C GLY A 205 3.29 -15.21 15.76
N THR A 206 3.05 -13.92 15.55
CA THR A 206 1.68 -13.42 15.26
C THR A 206 1.14 -13.96 13.93
N ILE A 207 1.99 -14.09 12.90
CA ILE A 207 1.59 -14.72 11.64
C ILE A 207 1.15 -16.16 11.89
N GLU A 208 1.92 -16.93 12.67
CA GLU A 208 1.59 -18.31 13.01
C GLU A 208 0.29 -18.42 13.84
N GLU A 209 0.05 -17.48 14.74
CA GLU A 209 -1.22 -17.40 15.48
C GLU A 209 -2.41 -17.17 14.54
N ILE A 210 -2.31 -16.23 13.60
CA ILE A 210 -3.36 -15.98 12.61
C ILE A 210 -3.59 -17.21 11.73
N GLU A 211 -2.54 -17.86 11.29
CA GLU A 211 -2.65 -19.10 10.49
C GLU A 211 -3.31 -20.23 11.28
N THR A 212 -2.99 -20.39 12.55
CA THR A 212 -3.64 -21.38 13.41
C THR A 212 -5.15 -21.15 13.50
N LEU A 213 -5.59 -19.90 13.47
CA LEU A 213 -7.01 -19.55 13.50
C LEU A 213 -7.71 -19.76 12.15
N LEU A 214 -7.01 -19.57 11.02
CA LEU A 214 -7.60 -19.52 9.68
C LEU A 214 -7.21 -20.67 8.78
N THR A 215 -5.90 -20.94 8.59
CA THR A 215 -5.39 -21.79 7.49
C THR A 215 -6.03 -23.17 7.46
N ASP A 216 -6.13 -23.84 8.61
CA ASP A 216 -6.76 -25.16 8.72
C ASP A 216 -8.22 -25.14 9.17
N ASN A 217 -8.78 -23.96 9.35
CA ASN A 217 -10.17 -23.81 9.75
C ASN A 217 -11.10 -24.29 8.64
N ARG A 218 -12.00 -25.22 8.98
CA ARG A 218 -12.95 -25.80 8.02
C ARG A 218 -13.85 -24.76 7.37
N ILE A 219 -14.34 -23.77 8.14
CA ILE A 219 -15.23 -22.73 7.61
C ILE A 219 -14.45 -21.86 6.63
N TRP A 220 -13.23 -21.45 6.99
CA TRP A 220 -12.37 -20.66 6.12
C TRP A 220 -12.09 -21.36 4.79
N LYS A 221 -11.68 -22.63 4.83
CA LYS A 221 -11.44 -23.43 3.63
C LYS A 221 -12.70 -23.57 2.77
N GLN A 222 -13.84 -23.87 3.36
CA GLN A 222 -15.10 -24.02 2.61
C GLN A 222 -15.58 -22.73 1.95
N ARG A 223 -15.15 -21.57 2.46
CA ARG A 223 -15.53 -20.27 1.91
C ARG A 223 -14.54 -19.76 0.87
N LEU A 224 -13.33 -20.29 0.79
CA LEU A 224 -12.27 -19.75 -0.08
C LEU A 224 -11.80 -20.74 -1.15
N VAL A 225 -11.77 -22.03 -0.87
CA VAL A 225 -11.29 -23.06 -1.81
C VAL A 225 -12.29 -23.19 -2.96
N ASP A 226 -11.77 -23.20 -4.18
CA ASP A 226 -12.52 -23.27 -5.44
C ASP A 226 -13.49 -22.08 -5.68
N VAL A 227 -13.36 -21.00 -4.91
CA VAL A 227 -14.16 -19.77 -5.09
C VAL A 227 -13.34 -18.77 -5.93
N ALA A 228 -14.00 -18.22 -6.97
CA ALA A 228 -13.42 -17.22 -7.89
C ALA A 228 -12.07 -17.67 -8.50
N VAL A 229 -12.05 -18.87 -9.03
CA VAL A 229 -10.89 -19.42 -9.74
C VAL A 229 -10.65 -18.65 -11.04
N VAL A 230 -9.41 -18.15 -11.22
CA VAL A 230 -9.00 -17.45 -12.45
C VAL A 230 -7.76 -18.13 -13.01
N SER A 231 -7.83 -18.60 -14.25
CA SER A 231 -6.68 -19.24 -14.92
C SER A 231 -5.55 -18.24 -15.18
N PRO A 232 -4.30 -18.71 -15.34
CA PRO A 232 -3.16 -17.83 -15.63
C PRO A 232 -3.35 -16.96 -16.87
N GLU A 233 -3.84 -17.55 -17.96
CA GLU A 233 -4.09 -16.85 -19.23
C GLU A 233 -5.17 -15.76 -19.06
N ARG A 234 -6.22 -16.09 -18.30
CA ARG A 234 -7.31 -15.16 -18.06
C ARG A 234 -6.88 -14.03 -17.13
N ALA A 235 -6.07 -14.31 -16.12
CA ALA A 235 -5.51 -13.31 -15.22
C ALA A 235 -4.69 -12.25 -15.98
N LEU A 236 -3.90 -12.67 -16.97
CA LEU A 236 -3.17 -11.74 -17.84
C LEU A 236 -4.10 -10.89 -18.71
N GLN A 237 -5.15 -11.49 -19.30
CA GLN A 237 -6.12 -10.77 -20.13
C GLN A 237 -6.91 -9.72 -19.33
N LEU A 238 -7.20 -10.02 -18.06
CA LEU A 238 -7.89 -9.11 -17.14
C LEU A 238 -6.96 -8.01 -16.58
N GLY A 239 -5.67 -8.08 -16.85
CA GLY A 239 -4.68 -7.11 -16.36
C GLY A 239 -4.38 -7.24 -14.87
N PHE A 240 -4.52 -8.43 -14.30
CA PHE A 240 -4.18 -8.69 -12.91
C PHE A 240 -2.70 -8.48 -12.64
N THR A 241 -2.40 -8.01 -11.43
CA THR A 241 -1.04 -7.83 -10.93
C THR A 241 -0.98 -8.16 -9.44
N GLY A 242 0.22 -8.26 -8.90
CA GLY A 242 0.43 -8.55 -7.48
C GLY A 242 -0.11 -9.91 -7.04
N PRO A 243 -0.63 -10.00 -5.81
CA PRO A 243 -1.17 -11.25 -5.27
C PRO A 243 -2.29 -11.88 -6.09
N MET A 244 -3.08 -11.07 -6.81
CA MET A 244 -4.12 -11.57 -7.72
C MET A 244 -3.53 -12.36 -8.87
N LEU A 245 -2.43 -11.92 -9.46
CA LEU A 245 -1.74 -12.61 -10.55
C LEU A 245 -0.91 -13.79 -10.02
N ARG A 246 -0.19 -13.59 -8.92
CA ARG A 246 0.62 -14.65 -8.30
C ARG A 246 -0.24 -15.80 -7.78
N GLY A 247 -1.42 -15.52 -7.24
CA GLY A 247 -2.40 -16.54 -6.88
C GLY A 247 -2.79 -17.46 -8.04
N SER A 248 -2.84 -16.93 -9.26
CA SER A 248 -3.12 -17.70 -10.49
C SER A 248 -1.91 -18.43 -11.06
N GLY A 249 -0.79 -18.52 -10.35
CA GLY A 249 0.35 -19.33 -10.74
C GLY A 249 1.44 -18.61 -11.57
N ILE A 250 1.37 -17.30 -11.72
CA ILE A 250 2.35 -16.52 -12.49
C ILE A 250 3.33 -15.84 -11.56
N GLU A 251 4.62 -16.19 -11.67
CA GLU A 251 5.72 -15.57 -10.92
C GLU A 251 6.08 -14.20 -11.50
N TRP A 252 5.26 -13.20 -11.22
CA TRP A 252 5.49 -11.82 -11.62
C TRP A 252 5.52 -10.91 -10.40
N ASP A 253 6.66 -10.22 -10.22
CA ASP A 253 6.87 -9.24 -9.15
C ASP A 253 7.86 -8.19 -9.65
N LEU A 254 7.47 -6.92 -9.61
CA LEU A 254 8.31 -5.81 -10.11
C LEU A 254 9.61 -5.68 -9.33
N ARG A 255 9.62 -6.03 -8.05
CA ARG A 255 10.82 -6.00 -7.20
C ARG A 255 11.93 -6.91 -7.73
N ARG A 256 11.59 -7.94 -8.53
CA ARG A 256 12.53 -8.88 -9.18
C ARG A 256 12.66 -8.68 -10.67
N LYS A 257 11.54 -8.43 -11.39
CA LYS A 257 11.52 -8.34 -12.86
C LYS A 257 11.96 -6.96 -13.38
N GLN A 258 11.68 -5.91 -12.63
CA GLN A 258 12.11 -4.52 -12.91
C GLN A 258 12.53 -3.83 -11.59
N PRO A 259 13.66 -4.27 -10.99
CA PRO A 259 14.07 -3.76 -9.69
C PRO A 259 14.20 -2.24 -9.68
N TYR A 260 13.70 -1.64 -8.63
CA TYR A 260 13.85 -0.23 -8.33
C TYR A 260 14.52 -0.07 -6.97
N GLU A 261 15.11 1.10 -6.72
CA GLU A 261 15.93 1.37 -5.53
C GLU A 261 17.00 0.28 -5.32
N VAL A 262 16.97 -0.41 -4.19
CA VAL A 262 17.93 -1.47 -3.83
C VAL A 262 17.31 -2.88 -3.77
N TYR A 263 16.13 -3.09 -4.37
CA TYR A 263 15.51 -4.42 -4.37
C TYR A 263 16.33 -5.50 -5.10
N ASP A 264 17.20 -5.10 -6.04
CA ASP A 264 18.15 -5.99 -6.72
C ASP A 264 19.16 -6.65 -5.77
N ARG A 265 19.37 -6.06 -4.59
CA ARG A 265 20.29 -6.55 -3.55
C ARG A 265 19.59 -7.30 -2.42
N MET A 266 18.26 -7.34 -2.43
CA MET A 266 17.49 -8.00 -1.38
C MET A 266 17.32 -9.49 -1.69
N ASP A 267 17.48 -10.31 -0.67
CA ASP A 267 17.21 -11.74 -0.75
C ASP A 267 15.82 -12.04 -0.20
N PHE A 268 14.91 -12.44 -1.09
CA PHE A 268 13.53 -12.83 -0.76
C PHE A 268 12.96 -13.74 -1.86
N ASP A 269 11.94 -14.50 -1.52
CA ASP A 269 11.24 -15.39 -2.44
C ASP A 269 9.91 -14.77 -2.89
N ILE A 270 9.46 -15.14 -4.09
CA ILE A 270 8.16 -14.71 -4.62
C ILE A 270 7.16 -15.86 -4.40
N PRO A 271 6.18 -15.70 -3.51
CA PRO A 271 5.16 -16.72 -3.32
C PRO A 271 4.21 -16.77 -4.53
N VAL A 272 3.90 -18.01 -4.96
CA VAL A 272 3.06 -18.26 -6.12
C VAL A 272 2.03 -19.35 -5.77
N GLY A 273 0.76 -19.09 -6.08
CA GLY A 273 -0.34 -20.04 -5.96
C GLY A 273 -0.36 -21.07 -7.08
N ARG A 274 -1.36 -21.93 -7.08
CA ARG A 274 -1.52 -23.00 -8.06
C ARG A 274 -2.88 -23.02 -8.73
N THR A 275 -3.94 -22.86 -7.95
CA THR A 275 -5.35 -22.99 -8.37
C THR A 275 -5.91 -21.67 -8.89
N GLY A 276 -5.45 -20.55 -8.36
CA GLY A 276 -5.97 -19.22 -8.70
C GLY A 276 -7.30 -18.90 -8.01
N ASP A 277 -7.59 -19.53 -6.89
CA ASP A 277 -8.77 -19.27 -6.06
C ASP A 277 -8.52 -18.26 -4.93
N CYS A 278 -9.54 -17.98 -4.15
CA CYS A 278 -9.42 -17.09 -3.00
C CYS A 278 -8.46 -17.62 -1.93
N TYR A 279 -8.36 -18.94 -1.78
CA TYR A 279 -7.51 -19.57 -0.79
C TYR A 279 -6.02 -19.45 -1.16
N ASP A 280 -5.68 -19.65 -2.42
CA ASP A 280 -4.30 -19.44 -2.90
C ASP A 280 -3.87 -17.99 -2.74
N ARG A 281 -4.74 -17.02 -3.05
CA ARG A 281 -4.45 -15.59 -2.83
C ARG A 281 -4.25 -15.26 -1.36
N TYR A 282 -4.96 -15.95 -0.46
CA TYR A 282 -4.74 -15.84 0.98
C TYR A 282 -3.34 -16.37 1.35
N LEU A 283 -2.97 -17.57 0.90
CA LEU A 283 -1.66 -18.17 1.19
C LEU A 283 -0.50 -17.31 0.65
N VAL A 284 -0.64 -16.76 -0.56
CA VAL A 284 0.35 -15.85 -1.15
C VAL A 284 0.59 -14.64 -0.24
N ARG A 285 -0.47 -13.99 0.25
CA ARG A 285 -0.33 -12.81 1.12
C ARG A 285 0.24 -13.14 2.50
N MET A 286 -0.09 -14.30 3.06
CA MET A 286 0.50 -14.76 4.33
C MET A 286 2.01 -15.00 4.19
N GLU A 287 2.45 -15.55 3.07
CA GLU A 287 3.87 -15.71 2.81
C GLU A 287 4.57 -14.39 2.49
N GLU A 288 3.90 -13.45 1.81
CA GLU A 288 4.42 -12.09 1.59
C GLU A 288 4.73 -11.36 2.91
N LEU A 289 3.95 -11.58 3.97
CA LEU A 289 4.26 -11.03 5.30
C LEU A 289 5.63 -11.51 5.80
N ARG A 290 5.95 -12.81 5.64
CA ARG A 290 7.25 -13.37 6.04
C ARG A 290 8.39 -12.81 5.20
N GLN A 291 8.18 -12.71 3.89
CA GLN A 291 9.18 -12.17 2.98
C GLN A 291 9.44 -10.67 3.26
N SER A 292 8.41 -9.89 3.60
CA SER A 292 8.58 -8.50 4.02
C SER A 292 9.43 -8.37 5.29
N VAL A 293 9.20 -9.22 6.29
CA VAL A 293 10.06 -9.27 7.49
C VAL A 293 11.51 -9.58 7.13
N ARG A 294 11.75 -10.51 6.19
CA ARG A 294 13.08 -10.88 5.71
C ARG A 294 13.79 -9.69 5.03
N ILE A 295 13.08 -8.92 4.23
CA ILE A 295 13.62 -7.72 3.57
C ILE A 295 13.90 -6.63 4.60
N ILE A 296 12.99 -6.36 5.53
CA ILE A 296 13.15 -5.35 6.57
C ILE A 296 14.41 -5.62 7.40
N ARG A 297 14.65 -6.86 7.82
CA ARG A 297 15.86 -7.25 8.56
C ARG A 297 17.15 -6.94 7.80
N GLN A 298 17.19 -7.21 6.49
CA GLN A 298 18.34 -6.88 5.64
C GLN A 298 18.56 -5.36 5.55
N CYS A 299 17.47 -4.59 5.43
CA CYS A 299 17.56 -3.13 5.45
C CYS A 299 18.09 -2.61 6.79
N ILE A 300 17.63 -3.13 7.93
CA ILE A 300 18.11 -2.76 9.27
C ILE A 300 19.61 -3.04 9.41
N GLU A 301 20.05 -4.23 8.98
CA GLU A 301 21.46 -4.61 9.05
C GLU A 301 22.35 -3.64 8.26
N TRP A 302 21.92 -3.28 7.05
CA TRP A 302 22.66 -2.33 6.23
C TRP A 302 22.64 -0.91 6.83
N LEU A 303 21.49 -0.42 7.28
CA LEU A 303 21.30 0.93 7.82
C LEU A 303 22.10 1.16 9.11
N ARG A 304 22.31 0.11 9.93
CA ARG A 304 23.16 0.19 11.14
C ARG A 304 24.64 0.33 10.80
N ARG A 305 25.11 -0.28 9.72
CA ARG A 305 26.51 -0.27 9.32
C ARG A 305 26.89 0.97 8.50
N ASN A 306 25.92 1.56 7.81
CA ASN A 306 26.16 2.60 6.83
C ASN A 306 25.39 3.87 7.19
N GLY A 307 26.14 4.92 7.48
CA GLY A 307 25.64 6.27 7.60
C GLY A 307 25.52 6.94 6.22
N GLY A 308 25.22 8.22 6.20
CA GLY A 308 25.24 9.02 4.98
C GLY A 308 24.02 9.93 4.84
N PRO A 309 23.97 10.75 3.77
CA PRO A 309 22.85 11.64 3.53
C PRO A 309 21.60 10.87 3.18
N VAL A 310 20.44 11.42 3.54
CA VAL A 310 19.12 10.88 3.19
C VAL A 310 18.44 11.70 2.11
N MET A 311 19.07 12.76 1.66
CA MET A 311 18.56 13.67 0.65
C MET A 311 19.73 14.21 -0.19
N LEU A 312 19.45 14.54 -1.45
CA LEU A 312 20.42 15.21 -2.33
C LEU A 312 20.75 16.61 -1.82
N THR A 313 21.85 17.19 -2.31
CA THR A 313 22.32 18.54 -1.96
C THR A 313 21.93 19.61 -3.00
N ASP A 314 21.22 19.24 -4.07
CA ASP A 314 20.77 20.20 -5.07
C ASP A 314 19.56 21.00 -4.57
N HIS A 315 19.80 22.20 -4.08
CA HIS A 315 18.75 23.09 -3.53
C HIS A 315 17.77 23.64 -4.58
N LYS A 316 17.95 23.31 -5.86
CA LYS A 316 16.94 23.59 -6.89
C LYS A 316 15.77 22.61 -6.81
N VAL A 317 15.98 21.42 -6.26
CA VAL A 317 14.96 20.37 -6.13
C VAL A 317 14.66 20.08 -4.67
N VAL A 318 15.67 20.15 -3.81
CA VAL A 318 15.63 19.75 -2.40
C VAL A 318 15.74 20.99 -1.51
N PRO A 319 14.87 21.16 -0.49
CA PRO A 319 14.98 22.30 0.41
C PRO A 319 16.30 22.26 1.20
N PRO A 320 16.95 23.43 1.36
CA PRO A 320 18.13 23.55 2.21
C PRO A 320 17.78 23.33 3.68
N SER A 321 18.79 23.03 4.49
CA SER A 321 18.64 22.89 5.93
C SER A 321 18.28 24.23 6.60
N ARG A 322 17.69 24.16 7.81
CA ARG A 322 17.37 25.36 8.58
C ARG A 322 18.61 26.18 8.97
N GLU A 323 19.74 25.53 9.13
CA GLU A 323 21.01 26.18 9.47
C GLU A 323 21.56 26.93 8.27
N GLU A 324 21.65 26.29 7.11
CA GLU A 324 22.06 26.93 5.86
C GLU A 324 21.23 28.17 5.52
N MET A 325 19.89 28.11 5.71
CA MET A 325 19.03 29.28 5.48
C MET A 325 19.30 30.50 6.38
N LYS A 326 19.97 30.30 7.52
CA LYS A 326 20.33 31.42 8.41
C LYS A 326 21.62 32.13 7.98
N ASP A 327 22.54 31.38 7.40
CA ASP A 327 23.88 31.84 7.13
C ASP A 327 24.13 32.14 5.65
N ASP A 328 23.28 31.59 4.75
CA ASP A 328 23.40 31.77 3.31
C ASP A 328 22.12 32.32 2.68
N MET A 329 22.25 33.46 1.99
CA MET A 329 21.15 34.14 1.31
C MET A 329 20.60 33.33 0.13
N GLU A 330 21.45 32.61 -0.60
CA GLU A 330 21.04 31.79 -1.75
C GLU A 330 20.17 30.63 -1.28
N SER A 331 20.54 29.96 -0.21
CA SER A 331 19.75 28.91 0.44
C SER A 331 18.38 29.41 0.88
N LEU A 332 18.31 30.63 1.44
CA LEU A 332 17.03 31.22 1.82
C LEU A 332 16.13 31.49 0.59
N ILE A 333 16.70 31.97 -0.52
CA ILE A 333 15.98 32.21 -1.76
C ILE A 333 15.48 30.86 -2.36
N HIS A 334 16.33 29.83 -2.38
CA HIS A 334 15.93 28.51 -2.85
C HIS A 334 14.80 27.92 -2.02
N HIS A 335 14.88 28.01 -0.71
CA HIS A 335 13.78 27.59 0.17
C HIS A 335 12.46 28.31 -0.16
N PHE A 336 12.50 29.66 -0.25
CA PHE A 336 11.32 30.46 -0.57
C PHE A 336 10.70 30.01 -1.92
N LYS A 337 11.52 29.88 -2.95
CA LYS A 337 11.05 29.48 -4.29
C LYS A 337 10.49 28.05 -4.33
N LEU A 338 11.13 27.08 -3.68
CA LEU A 338 10.64 25.73 -3.62
C LEU A 338 9.26 25.59 -2.96
N PHE A 339 9.01 26.36 -1.90
CA PHE A 339 7.72 26.30 -1.19
C PHE A 339 6.62 27.15 -1.85
N THR A 340 6.97 28.20 -2.59
CA THR A 340 5.98 29.05 -3.27
C THR A 340 5.71 28.63 -4.71
N GLU A 341 6.76 28.30 -5.45
CA GLU A 341 6.71 28.05 -6.89
C GLU A 341 6.97 26.57 -7.24
N GLY A 342 7.78 25.87 -6.45
CA GLY A 342 8.26 24.54 -6.75
C GLY A 342 9.44 24.55 -7.72
N TYR A 343 9.76 23.39 -8.28
CA TYR A 343 10.79 23.21 -9.30
C TYR A 343 10.16 22.85 -10.64
N CYS A 344 10.84 23.22 -11.72
CA CYS A 344 10.44 22.82 -13.09
C CYS A 344 11.10 21.49 -13.44
N THR A 345 10.40 20.65 -14.18
CA THR A 345 10.94 19.41 -14.74
C THR A 345 11.21 19.60 -16.25
N PRO A 346 12.18 18.89 -16.84
CA PRO A 346 12.37 18.91 -18.29
C PRO A 346 11.10 18.49 -19.03
N PRO A 347 10.85 19.00 -20.24
CA PRO A 347 9.79 18.49 -21.10
C PRO A 347 10.03 17.02 -21.43
N GLY A 348 9.00 16.19 -21.36
CA GLY A 348 9.08 14.77 -21.62
C GLY A 348 7.97 13.98 -20.97
N GLU A 349 8.02 12.68 -21.17
CA GLU A 349 7.06 11.75 -20.57
C GLU A 349 7.78 10.59 -19.89
N VAL A 350 7.22 10.09 -18.82
CA VAL A 350 7.79 8.99 -18.05
C VAL A 350 6.69 8.13 -17.40
N TYR A 351 6.94 6.84 -17.35
CA TYR A 351 6.20 5.91 -16.52
C TYR A 351 7.12 5.30 -15.47
N ALA A 352 6.67 5.31 -14.23
CA ALA A 352 7.29 4.58 -13.14
C ALA A 352 6.23 3.80 -12.37
N SER A 353 6.58 2.60 -11.97
CA SER A 353 5.70 1.74 -11.19
C SER A 353 6.46 1.06 -10.06
N VAL A 354 5.74 0.72 -9.01
CA VAL A 354 6.20 -0.04 -7.86
C VAL A 354 5.31 -1.25 -7.64
N GLU A 355 5.84 -2.27 -7.01
CA GLU A 355 5.04 -3.40 -6.51
C GLU A 355 4.38 -2.99 -5.20
N ALA A 356 3.21 -2.36 -5.28
CA ALA A 356 2.41 -2.07 -4.11
C ALA A 356 1.77 -3.37 -3.55
N PRO A 357 1.32 -3.39 -2.29
CA PRO A 357 0.74 -4.60 -1.69
C PRO A 357 -0.42 -5.22 -2.46
N LYS A 358 -1.20 -4.41 -3.16
CA LYS A 358 -2.35 -4.83 -3.99
C LYS A 358 -1.96 -5.23 -5.41
N GLY A 359 -0.77 -4.83 -5.85
CA GLY A 359 -0.24 -5.08 -7.18
C GLY A 359 0.53 -3.89 -7.74
N GLU A 360 0.74 -3.85 -9.04
CA GLU A 360 1.45 -2.76 -9.69
C GLU A 360 0.70 -1.45 -9.54
N PHE A 361 1.27 -0.50 -8.80
CA PHE A 361 0.83 0.89 -8.78
C PHE A 361 1.81 1.74 -9.60
N GLY A 362 1.30 2.52 -10.56
CA GLY A 362 2.13 3.27 -11.48
C GLY A 362 1.66 4.70 -11.70
N ALA A 363 2.63 5.59 -11.94
CA ALA A 363 2.42 6.98 -12.29
C ALA A 363 3.01 7.27 -13.68
N TYR A 364 2.18 7.69 -14.62
CA TYR A 364 2.57 8.22 -15.91
C TYR A 364 2.44 9.74 -15.89
N ILE A 365 3.54 10.42 -16.11
CA ILE A 365 3.64 11.87 -16.05
C ILE A 365 4.11 12.41 -17.40
N VAL A 366 3.40 13.43 -17.90
CA VAL A 366 3.84 14.26 -19.02
C VAL A 366 4.18 15.65 -18.50
N SER A 367 5.36 16.14 -18.83
CA SER A 367 5.82 17.49 -18.49
C SER A 367 6.02 18.31 -19.77
N ASP A 368 5.61 19.57 -19.73
CA ASP A 368 5.84 20.58 -20.77
C ASP A 368 7.00 21.52 -20.42
N GLY A 369 7.73 21.26 -19.33
CA GLY A 369 8.79 22.12 -18.82
C GLY A 369 8.35 23.02 -17.65
N ALA A 370 7.08 22.97 -17.26
CA ALA A 370 6.54 23.74 -16.14
C ALA A 370 6.85 23.12 -14.78
N ASN A 371 6.42 23.81 -13.73
CA ASN A 371 6.56 23.36 -12.33
C ASN A 371 5.45 22.40 -11.88
N LYS A 372 4.56 22.01 -12.76
CA LYS A 372 3.40 21.13 -12.51
C LYS A 372 3.25 20.13 -13.66
N PRO A 373 2.64 18.95 -13.43
CA PRO A 373 2.36 18.01 -14.49
C PRO A 373 1.44 18.63 -15.56
N TYR A 374 1.77 18.50 -16.82
CA TYR A 374 0.84 18.76 -17.92
C TYR A 374 -0.27 17.71 -17.95
N ARG A 375 0.12 16.44 -17.76
CA ARG A 375 -0.80 15.31 -17.61
C ARG A 375 -0.28 14.33 -16.54
N LEU A 376 -1.15 13.90 -15.66
CA LEU A 376 -0.91 12.79 -14.76
C LEU A 376 -1.94 11.69 -15.01
N LYS A 377 -1.47 10.46 -15.20
CA LYS A 377 -2.29 9.26 -15.24
C LYS A 377 -1.79 8.26 -14.22
N LEU A 378 -2.70 7.77 -13.39
CA LEU A 378 -2.39 6.78 -12.37
C LEU A 378 -2.93 5.40 -12.79
N ARG A 379 -2.07 4.40 -12.72
CA ARG A 379 -2.47 3.01 -12.85
C ARG A 379 -2.69 2.44 -11.47
N ALA A 380 -3.93 2.19 -11.13
CA ALA A 380 -4.32 1.57 -9.88
C ALA A 380 -4.62 0.08 -10.11
N PRO A 381 -4.02 -0.85 -9.34
CA PRO A 381 -4.28 -2.28 -9.52
C PRO A 381 -5.75 -2.64 -9.25
N GLY A 382 -6.35 -2.05 -8.24
CA GLY A 382 -7.75 -2.30 -7.88
C GLY A 382 -8.76 -1.99 -8.98
N PHE A 383 -8.47 -1.05 -9.88
CA PHE A 383 -9.35 -0.73 -11.01
C PHE A 383 -9.47 -1.91 -12.00
N ALA A 384 -8.34 -2.54 -12.33
CA ALA A 384 -8.33 -3.73 -13.19
C ALA A 384 -8.97 -4.94 -12.50
N HIS A 385 -8.67 -5.12 -11.21
CA HIS A 385 -9.24 -6.20 -10.41
C HIS A 385 -10.78 -6.08 -10.33
N MET A 386 -11.30 -4.86 -10.10
CA MET A 386 -12.75 -4.62 -10.02
C MET A 386 -13.46 -4.91 -11.36
N ALA A 387 -12.82 -4.66 -12.48
CA ALA A 387 -13.39 -4.99 -13.80
C ALA A 387 -13.65 -6.49 -14.01
N ALA A 388 -12.96 -7.34 -13.24
CA ALA A 388 -13.15 -8.79 -13.28
C ALA A 388 -14.28 -9.29 -12.37
N MET A 389 -14.91 -8.42 -11.59
CA MET A 389 -15.89 -8.79 -10.56
C MET A 389 -17.01 -9.67 -11.09
N ASP A 390 -17.62 -9.33 -12.23
CA ASP A 390 -18.69 -10.12 -12.84
C ASP A 390 -18.26 -11.57 -13.14
N GLU A 391 -17.08 -11.73 -13.73
CA GLU A 391 -16.55 -13.05 -14.07
C GLU A 391 -16.25 -13.90 -12.83
N MET A 392 -15.72 -13.26 -11.78
CA MET A 392 -15.31 -13.95 -10.57
C MET A 392 -16.49 -14.36 -9.68
N VAL A 393 -17.62 -13.66 -9.74
CA VAL A 393 -18.81 -13.99 -8.90
C VAL A 393 -19.87 -14.78 -9.64
N ARG A 394 -19.82 -14.83 -10.96
CA ARG A 394 -20.84 -15.50 -11.77
C ARG A 394 -20.88 -16.99 -11.46
N GLY A 395 -22.09 -17.50 -11.15
CA GLY A 395 -22.32 -18.89 -10.78
C GLY A 395 -22.04 -19.23 -9.31
N HIS A 396 -21.53 -18.28 -8.54
CA HIS A 396 -21.37 -18.40 -7.10
C HIS A 396 -22.59 -17.87 -6.33
N MET A 397 -22.65 -18.13 -5.04
CA MET A 397 -23.74 -17.66 -4.18
C MET A 397 -23.53 -16.18 -3.76
N LEU A 398 -24.61 -15.52 -3.37
CA LEU A 398 -24.54 -14.16 -2.82
C LEU A 398 -23.53 -14.04 -1.68
N ALA A 399 -23.42 -15.04 -0.81
CA ALA A 399 -22.44 -15.08 0.27
C ALA A 399 -20.98 -15.06 -0.26
N ASP A 400 -20.71 -15.63 -1.43
CA ASP A 400 -19.38 -15.68 -2.01
C ASP A 400 -18.98 -14.34 -2.64
N VAL A 401 -19.93 -13.49 -3.01
CA VAL A 401 -19.67 -12.12 -3.49
C VAL A 401 -18.82 -11.35 -2.47
N VAL A 402 -19.15 -11.46 -1.18
CA VAL A 402 -18.39 -10.83 -0.09
C VAL A 402 -16.98 -11.38 -0.02
N THR A 403 -16.82 -12.69 -0.12
CA THR A 403 -15.51 -13.37 -0.12
C THR A 403 -14.66 -12.94 -1.33
N VAL A 404 -15.26 -12.83 -2.52
CA VAL A 404 -14.59 -12.39 -3.73
C VAL A 404 -14.12 -10.93 -3.61
N MET A 405 -14.96 -10.04 -3.07
CA MET A 405 -14.56 -8.65 -2.81
C MET A 405 -13.41 -8.58 -1.81
N GLY A 406 -13.45 -9.36 -0.74
CA GLY A 406 -12.38 -9.43 0.23
C GLY A 406 -11.06 -9.92 -0.36
N THR A 407 -11.08 -10.96 -1.21
CA THR A 407 -9.86 -11.49 -1.83
C THR A 407 -9.19 -10.51 -2.80
N MET A 408 -9.96 -9.60 -3.44
CA MET A 408 -9.42 -8.58 -4.34
C MET A 408 -8.63 -7.49 -3.61
N ASP A 409 -8.83 -7.32 -2.31
CA ASP A 409 -8.19 -6.28 -1.48
C ASP A 409 -8.38 -4.87 -2.08
N ILE A 410 -9.62 -4.48 -2.31
CA ILE A 410 -9.95 -3.23 -3.02
C ILE A 410 -10.02 -2.06 -2.05
N VAL A 411 -9.40 -0.95 -2.44
CA VAL A 411 -9.57 0.36 -1.82
C VAL A 411 -10.07 1.36 -2.85
N PHE A 412 -11.28 1.88 -2.63
CA PHE A 412 -11.93 2.73 -3.62
C PHE A 412 -11.27 4.09 -3.84
N GLY A 413 -10.41 4.53 -2.92
CA GLY A 413 -9.62 5.73 -3.13
C GLY A 413 -8.70 5.65 -4.34
N GLU A 414 -8.13 4.45 -4.63
CA GLU A 414 -7.32 4.22 -5.82
C GLU A 414 -8.14 3.83 -7.05
N VAL A 415 -9.24 3.12 -6.84
CA VAL A 415 -10.13 2.70 -7.94
C VAL A 415 -10.77 3.91 -8.60
N ASP A 416 -11.32 4.80 -7.80
CA ASP A 416 -12.05 6.00 -8.26
C ASP A 416 -11.13 7.18 -8.62
N ARG A 417 -9.94 7.30 -8.01
CA ARG A 417 -8.87 8.31 -8.22
C ARG A 417 -9.24 9.75 -8.00
#